data_5163d0dff1f4b5ea50e130e5d6f99453
#
_entry.id   5163d0dff1f4b5ea50e130e5d6f99453
#
_cell.length_a   1.000
_cell.length_b   1.000
_cell.length_c   1.000
_cell.angle_alpha   90.00
_cell.angle_beta   90.00
_cell.angle_gamma   90.00
#
_symmetry.space_group_name_H-M   'P 1'
#
loop_
_entity.id
_entity.type
_entity.pdbx_description
1 polymer ?
#
loop_
_entity_poly.entity_id
_entity_poly.type
_entity_poly.pdbx_seq_one_letter_code
_entity_poly.pdbx_strand_id
1 'polypeptide(L)'
;LHPGAEVSLDAATLNYLPGPGESKAYCLAGTAYLLVELLPTAAPLETWNLLYQLQLRGYLPILAHPERYRHIMSHPDAVRQWVEKGILLQSNWGSFTGDFGESALRSVHWLLDRGMIHFLGSDAHRTDWRNPDTRKAREAVLALAGGADFLASCDGHSRLLTQGKVFYPDPPHEPPRKKRGFWAKNFG
;
A
#
# COMPACT_ATOMS: atom_id res chain seq x y z
N LEU A 1 0.98 21.16 4.46
CA LEU A 1 1.21 20.40 3.21
C LEU A 1 2.67 20.03 3.13
N HIS A 2 2.94 18.81 2.68
CA HIS A 2 4.29 18.30 2.43
C HIS A 2 4.42 17.98 0.94
N PRO A 3 5.57 18.31 0.31
CA PRO A 3 5.84 17.93 -1.07
C PRO A 3 6.12 16.43 -1.17
N GLY A 4 5.96 15.89 -2.38
CA GLY A 4 6.30 14.52 -2.73
C GLY A 4 5.86 14.23 -4.16
N ALA A 5 6.31 13.10 -4.69
CA ALA A 5 5.90 12.62 -6.00
C ALA A 5 5.50 11.14 -5.89
N GLU A 6 4.57 10.72 -6.71
CA GLU A 6 4.36 9.33 -7.07
C GLU A 6 5.16 9.07 -8.34
N VAL A 7 6.08 8.11 -8.28
CA VAL A 7 7.05 7.84 -9.34
C VAL A 7 6.70 6.52 -10.01
N SER A 8 6.48 6.55 -11.31
CA SER A 8 6.28 5.33 -12.09
C SER A 8 7.60 4.56 -12.16
N LEU A 9 7.59 3.33 -11.64
CA LEU A 9 8.80 2.54 -11.40
C LEU A 9 9.07 1.56 -12.54
N ASP A 10 10.13 1.84 -13.27
CA ASP A 10 10.72 0.96 -14.27
C ASP A 10 12.25 1.04 -14.26
N ALA A 11 12.90 0.25 -15.13
CA ALA A 11 14.35 0.24 -15.22
C ALA A 11 14.93 1.58 -15.70
N ALA A 12 14.21 2.32 -16.54
CA ALA A 12 14.64 3.63 -17.02
C ALA A 12 14.58 4.67 -15.90
N THR A 13 13.49 4.67 -15.13
CA THR A 13 13.31 5.57 -13.98
C THR A 13 14.43 5.39 -12.95
N LEU A 14 14.83 4.15 -12.67
CA LEU A 14 15.96 3.89 -11.77
C LEU A 14 17.26 4.57 -12.19
N ASN A 15 17.52 4.73 -13.49
CA ASN A 15 18.74 5.37 -13.98
C ASN A 15 18.78 6.88 -13.74
N TYR A 16 17.62 7.51 -13.59
CA TYR A 16 17.49 8.96 -13.42
C TYR A 16 17.23 9.39 -11.97
N LEU A 17 16.82 8.47 -11.10
CA LEU A 17 16.60 8.79 -9.71
C LEU A 17 17.91 9.02 -8.98
N PRO A 18 18.19 10.24 -8.47
CA PRO A 18 19.33 10.49 -7.60
C PRO A 18 19.12 9.73 -6.29
N GLY A 19 20.19 9.31 -5.63
CA GLY A 19 20.06 8.75 -4.27
C GLY A 19 19.46 9.77 -3.29
N PRO A 20 18.73 9.36 -2.22
CA PRO A 20 18.13 10.29 -1.27
C PRO A 20 19.17 11.09 -0.47
N GLY A 21 20.42 10.68 -0.49
CA GLY A 21 21.55 11.45 0.03
C GLY A 21 21.98 12.60 -0.90
N GLU A 22 21.66 12.50 -2.20
CA GLU A 22 21.99 13.50 -3.21
C GLU A 22 20.83 14.47 -3.43
N SER A 23 19.61 13.96 -3.53
CA SER A 23 18.38 14.76 -3.68
C SER A 23 17.16 14.06 -3.12
N LYS A 24 16.31 14.81 -2.44
CA LYS A 24 15.02 14.33 -1.93
C LYS A 24 13.83 14.90 -2.70
N ALA A 25 14.05 15.41 -3.91
CA ALA A 25 13.03 16.13 -4.68
C ALA A 25 11.78 15.28 -4.97
N TYR A 26 11.94 13.96 -5.13
CA TYR A 26 10.84 13.03 -5.38
C TYR A 26 10.31 12.36 -4.11
N CYS A 27 11.02 12.51 -2.98
CA CYS A 27 10.66 11.85 -1.74
C CYS A 27 9.52 12.57 -1.02
N LEU A 28 8.72 11.82 -0.28
CA LEU A 28 7.64 12.37 0.53
C LEU A 28 8.20 13.20 1.70
N ALA A 29 7.69 14.41 1.88
CA ALA A 29 8.04 15.32 2.97
C ALA A 29 9.56 15.57 3.13
N GLY A 30 10.35 15.49 2.05
CA GLY A 30 11.80 15.66 2.10
C GLY A 30 12.55 14.57 2.89
N THR A 31 11.98 13.40 3.06
CA THR A 31 12.54 12.25 3.78
C THR A 31 13.28 11.30 2.83
N ALA A 32 13.45 10.02 3.16
CA ALA A 32 13.90 8.98 2.25
C ALA A 32 12.75 8.11 1.71
N TYR A 33 11.52 8.37 2.13
CA TYR A 33 10.35 7.65 1.65
C TYR A 33 10.00 8.04 0.23
N LEU A 34 9.93 7.06 -0.66
CA LEU A 34 9.59 7.23 -2.08
C LEU A 34 8.30 6.46 -2.39
N LEU A 35 7.25 7.18 -2.80
CA LEU A 35 6.03 6.57 -3.29
C LEU A 35 6.23 6.15 -4.74
N VAL A 36 6.00 4.89 -5.04
CA VAL A 36 6.19 4.34 -6.38
C VAL A 36 4.95 3.59 -6.85
N GLU A 37 4.60 3.78 -8.11
CA GLU A 37 3.59 2.98 -8.80
C GLU A 37 4.23 2.03 -9.81
N LEU A 38 3.56 0.93 -10.10
CA LEU A 38 4.01 -0.07 -11.08
C LEU A 38 3.36 0.18 -12.44
N LEU A 39 4.09 -0.18 -13.48
CA LEU A 39 3.48 -0.33 -14.79
C LEU A 39 2.42 -1.44 -14.77
N PRO A 40 1.32 -1.32 -15.53
CA PRO A 40 0.26 -2.33 -15.56
C PRO A 40 0.73 -3.73 -15.97
N THR A 41 1.88 -3.82 -16.64
CA THR A 41 2.48 -5.06 -17.16
C THR A 41 3.60 -5.62 -16.27
N ALA A 42 3.99 -4.92 -15.19
CA ALA A 42 5.12 -5.33 -14.35
C ALA A 42 4.89 -6.70 -13.72
N ALA A 43 5.85 -7.61 -13.89
CA ALA A 43 5.78 -8.94 -13.29
C ALA A 43 6.27 -8.93 -11.82
N PRO A 44 5.83 -9.85 -10.93
CA PRO A 44 6.23 -9.85 -9.52
C PRO A 44 7.74 -9.90 -9.30
N LEU A 45 8.47 -10.72 -10.05
CA LEU A 45 9.93 -10.83 -9.92
C LEU A 45 10.64 -9.54 -10.36
N GLU A 46 10.22 -8.96 -11.47
CA GLU A 46 10.73 -7.69 -11.97
C GLU A 46 10.46 -6.57 -10.96
N THR A 47 9.23 -6.50 -10.46
CA THR A 47 8.84 -5.55 -9.41
C THR A 47 9.74 -5.67 -8.18
N TRP A 48 9.98 -6.89 -7.70
CA TRP A 48 10.88 -7.11 -6.57
C TRP A 48 12.29 -6.57 -6.86
N ASN A 49 12.85 -6.87 -8.02
CA ASN A 49 14.18 -6.40 -8.39
C ASN A 49 14.26 -4.86 -8.38
N LEU A 50 13.23 -4.17 -8.90
CA LEU A 50 13.18 -2.71 -8.91
C LEU A 50 13.05 -2.13 -7.50
N LEU A 51 12.17 -2.67 -6.67
CA LEU A 51 12.00 -2.24 -5.27
C LEU A 51 13.28 -2.47 -4.46
N TYR A 52 13.95 -3.59 -4.65
CA TYR A 52 15.21 -3.90 -3.99
C TYR A 52 16.33 -2.94 -4.43
N GLN A 53 16.39 -2.57 -5.70
CA GLN A 53 17.34 -1.57 -6.18
C GLN A 53 17.11 -0.19 -5.54
N LEU A 54 15.87 0.19 -5.28
CA LEU A 54 15.57 1.41 -4.53
C LEU A 54 16.09 1.33 -3.09
N GLN A 55 15.88 0.20 -2.41
CA GLN A 55 16.41 -0.01 -1.05
C GLN A 55 17.94 0.07 -1.01
N LEU A 56 18.64 -0.54 -1.98
CA LEU A 56 20.10 -0.46 -2.08
C LEU A 56 20.62 0.97 -2.30
N ARG A 57 19.82 1.84 -2.91
CA ARG A 57 20.15 3.26 -3.06
C ARG A 57 19.82 4.10 -1.83
N GLY A 58 19.25 3.49 -0.77
CA GLY A 58 18.89 4.15 0.48
C GLY A 58 17.49 4.75 0.51
N TYR A 59 16.62 4.44 -0.47
CA TYR A 59 15.21 4.78 -0.41
C TYR A 59 14.45 3.84 0.54
N LEU A 60 13.36 4.35 1.08
CA LEU A 60 12.34 3.60 1.79
C LEU A 60 11.09 3.50 0.89
N PRO A 61 10.98 2.45 0.07
CA PRO A 61 9.91 2.38 -0.93
C PRO A 61 8.55 2.17 -0.28
N ILE A 62 7.57 2.94 -0.77
CA ILE A 62 6.14 2.75 -0.50
C ILE A 62 5.50 2.39 -1.84
N LEU A 63 4.99 1.17 -1.96
CA LEU A 63 4.26 0.75 -3.15
C LEU A 63 2.84 1.32 -3.10
N ALA A 64 2.50 2.14 -4.10
CA ALA A 64 1.19 2.74 -4.25
C ALA A 64 0.15 1.71 -4.70
N HIS A 65 -1.02 1.75 -4.10
CA HIS A 65 -2.26 1.04 -4.47
C HIS A 65 -2.05 -0.39 -5.04
N PRO A 66 -1.33 -1.30 -4.33
CA PRO A 66 -1.05 -2.64 -4.81
C PRO A 66 -2.32 -3.44 -5.12
N GLU A 67 -3.42 -3.14 -4.45
CA GLU A 67 -4.72 -3.76 -4.65
C GLU A 67 -5.30 -3.54 -6.06
N ARG A 68 -4.81 -2.55 -6.80
CA ARG A 68 -5.25 -2.23 -8.16
C ARG A 68 -4.53 -3.05 -9.24
N TYR A 69 -3.39 -3.66 -8.91
CA TYR A 69 -2.62 -4.47 -9.86
C TYR A 69 -3.08 -5.94 -9.82
N ARG A 70 -4.05 -6.29 -10.69
CA ARG A 70 -4.67 -7.62 -10.71
C ARG A 70 -3.65 -8.75 -10.87
N HIS A 71 -2.64 -8.58 -11.71
CA HIS A 71 -1.60 -9.58 -11.94
C HIS A 71 -0.64 -9.70 -10.75
N ILE A 72 -0.36 -8.63 -10.01
CA ILE A 72 0.40 -8.69 -8.75
C ILE A 72 -0.42 -9.41 -7.68
N MET A 73 -1.69 -9.02 -7.53
CA MET A 73 -2.58 -9.63 -6.55
C MET A 73 -3.00 -11.06 -6.88
N SER A 74 -2.72 -11.56 -8.09
CA SER A 74 -2.80 -12.99 -8.40
C SER A 74 -1.62 -13.80 -7.83
N HIS A 75 -0.58 -13.13 -7.34
CA HIS A 75 0.59 -13.70 -6.66
C HIS A 75 0.76 -13.08 -5.26
N PRO A 76 -0.23 -13.24 -4.36
CA PRO A 76 -0.27 -12.52 -3.10
C PRO A 76 0.91 -12.83 -2.17
N ASP A 77 1.49 -14.04 -2.28
CA ASP A 77 2.68 -14.42 -1.53
C ASP A 77 3.91 -13.57 -1.90
N ALA A 78 4.00 -13.09 -3.13
CA ALA A 78 5.06 -12.17 -3.52
C ALA A 78 4.92 -10.82 -2.78
N VAL A 79 3.70 -10.27 -2.72
CA VAL A 79 3.41 -9.03 -1.99
C VAL A 79 3.74 -9.19 -0.50
N ARG A 80 3.36 -10.33 0.09
CA ARG A 80 3.71 -10.66 1.47
C ARG A 80 5.22 -10.63 1.69
N GLN A 81 5.98 -11.31 0.84
CA GLN A 81 7.44 -11.33 0.91
C GLN A 81 8.07 -9.93 0.77
N TRP A 82 7.49 -9.04 -0.04
CA TRP A 82 7.97 -7.67 -0.15
C TRP A 82 7.80 -6.90 1.17
N VAL A 83 6.65 -7.04 1.82
CA VAL A 83 6.40 -6.43 3.14
C VAL A 83 7.38 -7.00 4.18
N GLU A 84 7.57 -8.31 4.23
CA GLU A 84 8.56 -8.97 5.11
C GLU A 84 9.99 -8.45 4.89
N LYS A 85 10.29 -7.95 3.69
CA LYS A 85 11.58 -7.33 3.32
C LYS A 85 11.60 -5.80 3.45
N GLY A 86 10.61 -5.23 4.11
CA GLY A 86 10.56 -3.81 4.44
C GLY A 86 9.93 -2.89 3.40
N ILE A 87 9.23 -3.43 2.38
CA ILE A 87 8.44 -2.60 1.48
C ILE A 87 7.14 -2.21 2.17
N LEU A 88 6.86 -0.92 2.21
CA LEU A 88 5.62 -0.38 2.76
C LEU A 88 4.54 -0.32 1.66
N LEU A 89 3.28 -0.46 2.05
CA LEU A 89 2.16 -0.41 1.11
C LEU A 89 1.24 0.77 1.45
N GLN A 90 0.82 1.49 0.43
CA GLN A 90 -0.23 2.50 0.51
C GLN A 90 -1.43 2.03 -0.30
N SER A 91 -2.58 1.89 0.32
CA SER A 91 -3.84 1.58 -0.37
C SER A 91 -4.71 2.81 -0.56
N ASN A 92 -5.56 2.77 -1.58
CA ASN A 92 -6.47 3.87 -1.87
C ASN A 92 -7.75 3.78 -1.03
N TRP A 93 -8.21 4.92 -0.52
CA TRP A 93 -9.48 5.02 0.19
C TRP A 93 -10.65 4.47 -0.62
N GLY A 94 -10.74 4.82 -1.90
CA GLY A 94 -11.80 4.36 -2.79
C GLY A 94 -11.82 2.86 -3.05
N SER A 95 -10.74 2.13 -2.74
CA SER A 95 -10.72 0.67 -2.81
C SER A 95 -11.64 0.02 -1.77
N PHE A 96 -11.85 0.66 -0.62
CA PHE A 96 -12.75 0.18 0.43
C PHE A 96 -14.24 0.41 0.12
N THR A 97 -14.55 1.28 -0.83
CA THR A 97 -15.92 1.56 -1.30
C THR A 97 -16.25 0.92 -2.65
N GLY A 98 -15.27 0.21 -3.25
CA GLY A 98 -15.43 -0.44 -4.54
C GLY A 98 -15.29 0.49 -5.74
N ASP A 99 -14.83 1.72 -5.57
CA ASP A 99 -14.68 2.72 -6.65
C ASP A 99 -13.70 2.25 -7.75
N PHE A 100 -12.80 1.32 -7.41
CA PHE A 100 -11.86 0.69 -8.35
C PHE A 100 -12.27 -0.74 -8.74
N GLY A 101 -13.53 -1.11 -8.48
CA GLY A 101 -14.13 -2.39 -8.83
C GLY A 101 -13.88 -3.50 -7.80
N GLU A 102 -14.63 -4.60 -7.97
CA GLU A 102 -14.66 -5.70 -6.98
C GLU A 102 -13.30 -6.38 -6.78
N SER A 103 -12.44 -6.42 -7.79
CA SER A 103 -11.11 -7.02 -7.65
C SER A 103 -10.26 -6.23 -6.66
N ALA A 104 -10.25 -4.90 -6.78
CA ALA A 104 -9.53 -4.03 -5.87
C ALA A 104 -10.13 -4.09 -4.47
N LEU A 105 -11.47 -4.11 -4.34
CA LEU A 105 -12.16 -4.27 -3.06
C LEU A 105 -11.76 -5.57 -2.35
N ARG A 106 -11.76 -6.71 -3.04
CA ARG A 106 -11.31 -7.99 -2.46
C ARG A 106 -9.84 -7.95 -2.06
N SER A 107 -9.01 -7.35 -2.91
CA SER A 107 -7.57 -7.25 -2.66
C SER A 107 -7.24 -6.35 -1.46
N VAL A 108 -7.91 -5.20 -1.32
CA VAL A 108 -7.67 -4.31 -0.18
C VAL A 108 -8.08 -4.95 1.14
N HIS A 109 -9.19 -5.71 1.17
CA HIS A 109 -9.57 -6.48 2.35
C HIS A 109 -8.58 -7.60 2.66
N TRP A 110 -8.06 -8.29 1.64
CA TRP A 110 -7.04 -9.31 1.82
C TRP A 110 -5.74 -8.75 2.42
N LEU A 111 -5.32 -7.56 1.98
CA LEU A 111 -4.17 -6.83 2.53
C LEU A 111 -4.43 -6.38 3.97
N LEU A 112 -5.61 -5.81 4.23
CA LEU A 112 -6.03 -5.37 5.57
C LEU A 112 -6.03 -6.51 6.57
N ASP A 113 -6.66 -7.64 6.22
CA ASP A 113 -6.76 -8.82 7.08
C ASP A 113 -5.39 -9.39 7.49
N ARG A 114 -4.31 -8.98 6.81
CA ARG A 114 -2.94 -9.43 7.07
C ARG A 114 -2.03 -8.34 7.63
N GLY A 115 -2.58 -7.17 7.94
CA GLY A 115 -1.80 -6.05 8.49
C GLY A 115 -0.77 -5.47 7.53
N MET A 116 -1.01 -5.59 6.21
CA MET A 116 -0.02 -5.17 5.21
C MET A 116 -0.24 -3.74 4.68
N ILE A 117 -1.27 -3.04 5.12
CA ILE A 117 -1.52 -1.65 4.70
C ILE A 117 -0.93 -0.70 5.74
N HIS A 118 -0.01 0.14 5.31
CA HIS A 118 0.71 1.07 6.19
C HIS A 118 0.23 2.51 6.03
N PHE A 119 -0.24 2.86 4.84
CA PHE A 119 -0.71 4.20 4.51
C PHE A 119 -2.02 4.14 3.73
N LEU A 120 -2.78 5.22 3.80
CA LEU A 120 -3.97 5.44 3.00
C LEU A 120 -3.82 6.72 2.18
N GLY A 121 -4.16 6.67 0.90
CA GLY A 121 -4.13 7.80 -0.03
C GLY A 121 -5.46 7.98 -0.74
N SER A 122 -5.83 9.22 -1.07
CA SER A 122 -6.99 9.50 -1.91
C SER A 122 -6.75 9.18 -3.37
N ASP A 123 -5.50 9.28 -3.79
CA ASP A 123 -5.10 9.19 -5.21
C ASP A 123 -5.94 10.16 -6.07
N ALA A 124 -6.15 11.37 -5.53
CA ALA A 124 -7.02 12.37 -6.11
C ALA A 124 -6.42 12.97 -7.38
N HIS A 125 -7.19 12.97 -8.47
CA HIS A 125 -6.78 13.50 -9.77
C HIS A 125 -7.78 14.51 -10.33
N ARG A 126 -9.00 14.57 -9.78
CA ARG A 126 -10.13 15.33 -10.31
C ARG A 126 -10.97 15.92 -9.19
N THR A 127 -11.89 16.80 -9.55
CA THR A 127 -12.82 17.44 -8.61
C THR A 127 -14.16 16.69 -8.48
N ASP A 128 -14.48 15.83 -9.44
CA ASP A 128 -15.73 15.07 -9.53
C ASP A 128 -15.56 13.63 -8.97
N TRP A 129 -14.97 12.71 -9.74
CA TRP A 129 -14.61 11.39 -9.29
C TRP A 129 -13.09 11.31 -9.04
N ARG A 130 -12.61 10.46 -8.13
CA ARG A 130 -11.23 10.49 -7.60
C ARG A 130 -10.87 11.88 -7.04
N ASN A 131 -11.82 12.46 -6.33
CA ASN A 131 -11.62 13.70 -5.57
C ASN A 131 -10.99 13.39 -4.20
N PRO A 132 -10.53 14.40 -3.45
CA PRO A 132 -9.90 14.18 -2.15
C PRO A 132 -10.87 13.87 -1.01
N ASP A 133 -12.19 13.78 -1.27
CA ASP A 133 -13.18 13.48 -0.23
C ASP A 133 -13.18 11.99 0.14
N THR A 134 -12.64 11.69 1.29
CA THR A 134 -12.50 10.31 1.80
C THR A 134 -13.55 9.94 2.85
N ARG A 135 -14.54 10.79 3.13
CA ARG A 135 -15.52 10.58 4.23
C ARG A 135 -16.25 9.25 4.14
N LYS A 136 -16.83 8.94 2.97
CA LYS A 136 -17.54 7.68 2.73
C LYS A 136 -16.65 6.45 2.93
N ALA A 137 -15.41 6.51 2.42
CA ALA A 137 -14.46 5.43 2.56
C ALA A 137 -13.99 5.27 4.02
N ARG A 138 -13.80 6.38 4.73
CA ARG A 138 -13.49 6.36 6.16
C ARG A 138 -14.60 5.71 6.98
N GLU A 139 -15.86 6.02 6.69
CA GLU A 139 -17.01 5.37 7.33
C GLU A 139 -17.04 3.87 7.05
N ALA A 140 -16.78 3.45 5.80
CA ALA A 140 -16.69 2.05 5.44
C ALA A 140 -15.60 1.32 6.23
N VAL A 141 -14.41 1.92 6.37
CA VAL A 141 -13.31 1.35 7.16
C VAL A 141 -13.67 1.28 8.65
N LEU A 142 -14.26 2.33 9.22
CA LEU A 142 -14.68 2.36 10.63
C LEU A 142 -15.74 1.31 10.95
N ALA A 143 -16.54 0.89 9.98
CA ALA A 143 -17.52 -0.19 10.13
C ALA A 143 -16.90 -1.60 10.18
N LEU A 144 -15.62 -1.74 9.82
CA LEU A 144 -14.90 -3.00 9.89
C LEU A 144 -14.42 -3.30 11.32
N ALA A 145 -14.34 -4.58 11.66
CA ALA A 145 -13.72 -5.00 12.92
C ALA A 145 -12.25 -4.53 12.97
N GLY A 146 -11.87 -3.80 14.01
CA GLY A 146 -10.52 -3.22 14.14
C GLY A 146 -10.26 -2.01 13.24
N GLY A 147 -11.27 -1.48 12.53
CA GLY A 147 -11.10 -0.36 11.60
C GLY A 147 -10.58 0.91 12.25
N ALA A 148 -10.97 1.20 13.48
CA ALA A 148 -10.48 2.35 14.24
C ALA A 148 -8.97 2.22 14.55
N ASP A 149 -8.53 1.04 15.01
CA ASP A 149 -7.13 0.76 15.32
C ASP A 149 -6.26 0.80 14.05
N PHE A 150 -6.78 0.26 12.94
CA PHE A 150 -6.14 0.34 11.64
C PHE A 150 -5.92 1.80 11.20
N LEU A 151 -6.94 2.65 11.31
CA LEU A 151 -6.80 4.07 10.98
C LEU A 151 -5.80 4.78 11.88
N ALA A 152 -5.83 4.50 13.19
CA ALA A 152 -4.87 5.06 14.13
C ALA A 152 -3.42 4.64 13.80
N SER A 153 -3.22 3.39 13.35
CA SER A 153 -1.92 2.91 12.87
C SER A 153 -1.44 3.66 11.63
N CYS A 154 -2.29 3.82 10.60
CA CYS A 154 -1.95 4.58 9.40
C CYS A 154 -1.62 6.06 9.72
N ASP A 155 -2.38 6.68 10.62
CA ASP A 155 -2.10 8.03 11.10
C ASP A 155 -0.75 8.10 11.84
N GLY A 156 -0.43 7.10 12.65
CA GLY A 156 0.85 6.94 13.33
C GLY A 156 2.02 6.86 12.35
N HIS A 157 1.92 5.99 11.34
CA HIS A 157 2.94 5.84 10.29
C HIS A 157 3.14 7.15 9.51
N SER A 158 2.04 7.85 9.18
CA SER A 158 2.10 9.14 8.48
C SER A 158 2.83 10.21 9.30
N ARG A 159 2.64 10.23 10.62
CA ARG A 159 3.39 11.12 11.52
C ARG A 159 4.87 10.77 11.57
N LEU A 160 5.23 9.49 11.66
CA LEU A 160 6.62 9.05 11.64
C LEU A 160 7.30 9.47 10.32
N LEU A 161 6.64 9.21 9.19
CA LEU A 161 7.12 9.61 7.87
C LEU A 161 7.39 11.12 7.82
N THR A 162 6.42 11.96 8.20
CA THR A 162 6.55 13.43 8.12
C THR A 162 7.60 13.98 9.08
N GLN A 163 7.96 13.23 10.13
CA GLN A 163 9.07 13.54 11.04
C GLN A 163 10.42 13.02 10.53
N GLY A 164 10.46 12.36 9.38
CA GLY A 164 11.67 11.72 8.83
C GLY A 164 12.15 10.51 9.63
N LYS A 165 11.30 9.94 10.50
CA LYS A 165 11.63 8.75 11.27
C LYS A 165 11.43 7.51 10.42
N VAL A 166 12.44 6.63 10.45
CA VAL A 166 12.35 5.32 9.81
C VAL A 166 11.55 4.38 10.71
N PHE A 167 10.64 3.63 10.12
CA PHE A 167 10.00 2.49 10.76
C PHE A 167 9.98 1.30 9.81
N TYR A 168 9.91 0.11 10.35
CA TYR A 168 9.77 -1.11 9.60
C TYR A 168 8.38 -1.68 9.84
N PRO A 169 7.74 -2.27 8.81
CA PRO A 169 6.43 -2.88 8.98
C PRO A 169 6.51 -4.08 9.93
N ASP A 170 5.44 -4.29 10.68
CA ASP A 170 5.27 -5.57 11.37
C ASP A 170 5.15 -6.70 10.33
N PRO A 171 5.65 -7.91 10.64
CA PRO A 171 5.48 -9.04 9.75
C PRO A 171 4.00 -9.32 9.46
N PRO A 172 3.63 -9.59 8.20
CA PRO A 172 2.27 -9.96 7.87
C PRO A 172 1.78 -11.15 8.68
N HIS A 173 0.58 -11.08 9.21
CA HIS A 173 -0.02 -12.16 10.00
C HIS A 173 -1.05 -12.96 9.19
N GLU A 174 -1.33 -14.20 9.63
CA GLU A 174 -2.45 -14.93 9.07
C GLU A 174 -3.77 -14.41 9.66
N PRO A 175 -4.79 -14.19 8.82
CA PRO A 175 -6.08 -13.76 9.33
C PRO A 175 -6.65 -14.80 10.29
N PRO A 176 -7.42 -14.37 11.30
CA PRO A 176 -8.06 -15.32 12.21
C PRO A 176 -8.91 -16.29 11.39
N ARG A 177 -8.70 -17.61 11.60
CA ARG A 177 -9.49 -18.64 10.91
C ARG A 177 -10.96 -18.38 11.18
N LYS A 178 -11.74 -18.06 10.14
CA LYS A 178 -13.20 -18.02 10.26
C LYS A 178 -13.61 -19.37 10.82
N LYS A 179 -14.19 -19.39 12.04
CA LYS A 179 -14.79 -20.62 12.59
C LYS A 179 -15.78 -21.10 11.54
N ARG A 180 -15.51 -22.27 10.93
CA ARG A 180 -16.47 -22.92 10.04
C ARG A 180 -17.73 -23.07 10.87
N GLY A 181 -18.81 -22.38 10.47
CA GLY A 181 -20.06 -22.41 11.20
C GLY A 181 -20.51 -23.86 11.38
N PHE A 182 -21.00 -24.18 12.55
CA PHE A 182 -21.51 -25.48 13.00
C PHE A 182 -22.61 -26.06 12.09
N TRP A 183 -23.06 -25.32 11.08
CA TRP A 183 -24.19 -25.66 10.19
C TRP A 183 -23.85 -26.60 9.02
N ALA A 184 -22.58 -26.98 8.83
CA ALA A 184 -22.20 -27.88 7.72
C ALA A 184 -22.28 -29.38 8.07
N LYS A 185 -22.84 -29.79 9.22
CA LYS A 185 -22.88 -31.20 9.67
C LYS A 185 -24.25 -31.85 9.71
N ASN A 186 -25.33 -31.18 9.36
CA ASN A 186 -26.69 -31.74 9.53
C ASN A 186 -27.54 -31.84 8.26
N PHE A 187 -26.96 -31.87 7.06
CA PHE A 187 -27.68 -32.31 5.86
C PHE A 187 -26.71 -33.12 4.98
N GLY A 188 -26.56 -34.37 5.32
CA GLY A 188 -26.09 -35.49 4.50
C GLY A 188 -27.13 -36.54 4.46
#